data_648d0cf140b2e915fbfad5fbccdeecfc
#
_entry.id   648d0cf140b2e915fbfad5fbccdeecfc
#
_cell.length_a   1.000
_cell.length_b   1.000
_cell.length_c   1.000
_cell.angle_alpha   90.00
_cell.angle_beta   90.00
_cell.angle_gamma   90.00
#
_symmetry.space_group_name_H-M   'P 1'
#
loop_
_entity.id
_entity.type
_entity.pdbx_description
1 polymer ?
#
loop_
_entity_poly.entity_id
_entity_poly.type
_entity_poly.pdbx_seq_one_letter_code
_entity_poly.pdbx_strand_id
1 'polypeptide(L)'
;AGMAITPFEQQHGRRSKTLGFRIGNFGYSTDVNMLDEAAFETLSGIDTWIVDAFRRAPHPTHAHLDLTLSWIERIAPRHAVLVHMGGDLDYRTLCNELPAGVEPGYDGMVISL
;
A
#
# COMPACT_ATOMS: atom_id res chain seq x y z
N ALA A 1 11.03 -23.76 11.51
CA ALA A 1 11.21 -22.34 11.74
C ALA A 1 10.05 -21.55 11.17
N GLY A 2 9.48 -20.70 11.96
CA GLY A 2 8.38 -19.83 11.55
C GLY A 2 8.85 -18.55 10.92
N MET A 3 7.93 -17.87 10.26
CA MET A 3 8.15 -16.55 9.69
C MET A 3 7.70 -15.50 10.71
N ALA A 4 8.55 -14.51 10.98
CA ALA A 4 8.21 -13.41 11.87
C ALA A 4 7.31 -12.42 11.13
N ILE A 5 6.15 -12.13 11.71
CA ILE A 5 5.19 -11.16 11.17
C ILE A 5 5.02 -10.06 12.21
N THR A 6 5.25 -8.82 11.81
CA THR A 6 5.03 -7.65 12.66
C THR A 6 3.75 -6.94 12.23
N PRO A 7 2.68 -7.00 13.03
CA PRO A 7 1.48 -6.23 12.74
C PRO A 7 1.65 -4.77 13.16
N PHE A 8 0.94 -3.86 12.48
CA PHE A 8 0.84 -2.47 12.90
C PHE A 8 -0.57 -1.94 12.65
N GLU A 9 -1.02 -1.02 13.47
CA GLU A 9 -2.35 -0.43 13.34
C GLU A 9 -2.42 0.52 12.17
N GLN A 10 -3.56 0.53 11.49
CA GLN A 10 -3.91 1.44 10.42
C GLN A 10 -5.30 2.02 10.68
N GLN A 11 -5.55 3.24 10.21
CA GLN A 11 -6.90 3.80 10.23
C GLN A 11 -7.67 3.37 8.98
N HIS A 12 -8.92 3.00 9.18
CA HIS A 12 -9.87 2.67 8.12
C HIS A 12 -11.16 3.47 8.37
N GLY A 13 -11.05 4.80 8.19
CA GLY A 13 -12.08 5.72 8.59
C GLY A 13 -11.97 6.15 10.04
N ARG A 14 -12.91 6.98 10.50
CA ARG A 14 -12.85 7.56 11.86
C ARG A 14 -13.06 6.56 12.99
N ARG A 15 -13.78 5.47 12.72
CA ARG A 15 -14.25 4.54 13.74
C ARG A 15 -13.69 3.14 13.63
N SER A 16 -12.90 2.88 12.60
CA SER A 16 -12.39 1.55 12.34
C SER A 16 -10.87 1.57 12.24
N LYS A 17 -10.27 0.52 12.74
CA LYS A 17 -8.84 0.25 12.60
C LYS A 17 -8.66 -1.09 11.91
N THR A 18 -7.62 -1.20 11.10
CA THR A 18 -7.21 -2.43 10.47
C THR A 18 -5.77 -2.71 10.84
N LEU A 19 -5.27 -3.87 10.43
CA LEU A 19 -3.87 -4.21 10.64
C LEU A 19 -3.14 -4.28 9.30
N GLY A 20 -2.00 -3.60 9.24
CA GLY A 20 -0.99 -3.85 8.24
C GLY A 20 0.03 -4.85 8.76
N PHE A 21 0.83 -5.41 7.90
CA PHE A 21 1.81 -6.44 8.27
C PHE A 21 3.15 -6.16 7.61
N ARG A 22 4.22 -6.40 8.37
CA ARG A 22 5.57 -6.48 7.84
C ARG A 22 6.10 -7.89 8.02
N ILE A 23 6.64 -8.46 6.95
CA ILE A 23 7.26 -9.78 6.94
C ILE A 23 8.63 -9.61 6.27
N GLY A 24 9.72 -9.63 7.06
CA GLY A 24 11.03 -9.32 6.52
C GLY A 24 11.07 -7.94 5.88
N ASN A 25 11.41 -7.87 4.60
CA ASN A 25 11.42 -6.61 3.82
C ASN A 25 10.17 -6.41 2.98
N PHE A 26 9.09 -7.10 3.32
CA PHE A 26 7.80 -7.02 2.64
C PHE A 26 6.77 -6.36 3.55
N GLY A 27 6.01 -5.42 3.02
CA GLY A 27 4.91 -4.75 3.72
C GLY A 27 3.57 -4.97 3.01
N TYR A 28 2.50 -5.03 3.78
CA TYR A 28 1.13 -5.22 3.28
C TYR A 28 0.18 -4.28 4.01
N SER A 29 -0.47 -3.39 3.27
CA SER A 29 -1.34 -2.34 3.82
C SER A 29 -2.57 -2.18 2.95
N THR A 30 -3.65 -2.90 3.28
CA THR A 30 -4.94 -2.73 2.61
C THR A 30 -5.98 -2.23 3.61
N ASP A 31 -7.09 -1.70 3.10
CA ASP A 31 -8.18 -1.13 3.91
C ASP A 31 -7.63 -0.05 4.86
N VAL A 32 -6.96 0.93 4.31
CA VAL A 32 -6.29 1.98 5.06
C VAL A 32 -6.55 3.35 4.43
N ASN A 33 -6.81 4.35 5.25
CA ASN A 33 -6.87 5.73 4.78
C ASN A 33 -5.91 6.66 5.51
N MET A 34 -5.24 6.20 6.56
CA MET A 34 -4.24 6.98 7.29
C MET A 34 -3.24 6.05 7.95
N LEU A 35 -1.97 6.43 7.88
CA LEU A 35 -0.86 5.79 8.57
C LEU A 35 -0.26 6.79 9.57
N ASP A 36 -0.05 6.35 10.81
CA ASP A 36 0.61 7.17 11.83
C ASP A 36 2.14 6.98 11.79
N GLU A 37 2.86 7.72 12.63
CA GLU A 37 4.32 7.63 12.67
C GLU A 37 4.82 6.23 13.05
N ALA A 38 4.12 5.55 13.96
CA ALA A 38 4.48 4.18 14.33
C ALA A 38 4.38 3.21 13.15
N ALA A 39 3.37 3.38 12.29
CA ALA A 39 3.23 2.59 11.07
C ALA A 39 4.39 2.87 10.11
N PHE A 40 4.73 4.13 9.89
CA PHE A 40 5.88 4.50 9.05
C PHE A 40 7.20 3.96 9.59
N GLU A 41 7.40 3.98 10.90
CA GLU A 41 8.59 3.38 11.51
C GLU A 41 8.67 1.88 11.24
N THR A 42 7.54 1.18 11.40
CA THR A 42 7.48 -0.27 11.14
C THR A 42 7.77 -0.59 9.67
N LEU A 43 7.31 0.25 8.76
CA LEU A 43 7.50 0.07 7.31
C LEU A 43 8.86 0.59 6.82
N SER A 44 9.64 1.24 7.65
CA SER A 44 10.93 1.78 7.25
C SER A 44 11.87 0.70 6.71
N GLY A 45 12.47 0.94 5.55
CA GLY A 45 13.44 0.04 4.95
C GLY A 45 12.88 -1.17 4.23
N ILE A 46 11.56 -1.26 4.02
CA ILE A 46 11.01 -2.37 3.23
C ILE A 46 11.39 -2.25 1.76
N ASP A 47 11.60 -3.39 1.10
CA ASP A 47 11.88 -3.46 -0.33
C ASP A 47 10.61 -3.49 -1.17
N THR A 48 9.60 -4.22 -0.73
CA THR A 48 8.35 -4.43 -1.47
C THR A 48 7.16 -4.07 -0.60
N TRP A 49 6.24 -3.29 -1.14
CA TRP A 49 5.04 -2.88 -0.43
C TRP A 49 3.80 -3.08 -1.28
N ILE A 50 2.84 -3.84 -0.77
CA ILE A 50 1.51 -3.94 -1.34
C ILE A 50 0.62 -2.98 -0.56
N VAL A 51 -0.01 -2.03 -1.24
CA VAL A 51 -0.71 -0.92 -0.59
C VAL A 51 -2.00 -0.54 -1.31
N ASP A 52 -2.98 -0.12 -0.51
CA ASP A 52 -4.30 0.33 -0.96
C ASP A 52 -4.20 1.60 -1.80
N ALA A 53 -4.93 1.63 -2.93
CA ALA A 53 -5.16 2.82 -3.73
C ALA A 53 -6.53 2.68 -4.40
N PHE A 54 -7.59 3.11 -3.70
CA PHE A 54 -8.95 2.78 -4.09
C PHE A 54 -9.45 3.57 -5.30
N ARG A 55 -9.22 4.87 -5.32
CA ARG A 55 -9.70 5.75 -6.39
C ARG A 55 -8.88 7.04 -6.46
N ARG A 56 -9.14 7.87 -7.49
CA ARG A 56 -8.40 9.14 -7.64
C ARG A 56 -8.83 10.19 -6.62
N ALA A 57 -10.14 10.33 -6.39
CA ALA A 57 -10.66 11.28 -5.43
C ALA A 57 -10.53 10.79 -3.98
N PRO A 58 -10.35 11.68 -2.99
CA PRO A 58 -10.32 11.28 -1.59
C PRO A 58 -11.53 10.45 -1.18
N HIS A 59 -11.31 9.51 -0.27
CA HIS A 59 -12.32 8.57 0.22
C HIS A 59 -12.29 8.54 1.75
N PRO A 60 -13.43 8.38 2.42
CA PRO A 60 -13.46 8.43 3.89
C PRO A 60 -12.80 7.25 4.59
N THR A 61 -12.62 6.11 3.94
CA THR A 61 -12.08 4.90 4.57
C THR A 61 -10.90 4.26 3.83
N HIS A 62 -10.68 4.62 2.57
CA HIS A 62 -9.59 4.07 1.76
C HIS A 62 -8.64 5.17 1.29
N ALA A 63 -7.39 4.81 1.08
CA ALA A 63 -6.44 5.72 0.47
C ALA A 63 -6.84 6.01 -0.98
N HIS A 64 -6.66 7.25 -1.39
CA HIS A 64 -6.76 7.62 -2.80
C HIS A 64 -5.37 7.65 -3.43
N LEU A 65 -5.31 7.66 -4.76
CA LEU A 65 -4.05 7.48 -5.49
C LEU A 65 -2.95 8.44 -5.05
N ASP A 66 -3.23 9.74 -4.99
CA ASP A 66 -2.21 10.73 -4.63
C ASP A 66 -1.69 10.54 -3.20
N LEU A 67 -2.56 10.18 -2.27
CA LEU A 67 -2.17 9.89 -0.89
C LEU A 67 -1.23 8.69 -0.84
N THR A 68 -1.60 7.61 -1.51
CA THR A 68 -0.77 6.40 -1.57
C THR A 68 0.59 6.69 -2.19
N LEU A 69 0.63 7.45 -3.28
CA LEU A 69 1.89 7.83 -3.91
C LEU A 69 2.76 8.68 -2.98
N SER A 70 2.16 9.54 -2.14
CA SER A 70 2.91 10.31 -1.15
C SER A 70 3.54 9.40 -0.08
N TRP A 71 2.82 8.37 0.36
CA TRP A 71 3.37 7.39 1.28
C TRP A 71 4.51 6.58 0.66
N ILE A 72 4.36 6.18 -0.60
CA ILE A 72 5.39 5.45 -1.33
C ILE A 72 6.65 6.32 -1.47
N GLU A 73 6.50 7.60 -1.76
CA GLU A 73 7.62 8.53 -1.83
C GLU A 73 8.35 8.61 -0.49
N ARG A 74 7.62 8.67 0.62
CA ARG A 74 8.20 8.75 1.97
C ARG A 74 8.93 7.48 2.38
N ILE A 75 8.33 6.31 2.16
CA ILE A 75 8.91 5.02 2.53
C ILE A 75 10.00 4.61 1.54
N ALA A 76 9.83 4.99 0.27
CA ALA A 76 10.74 4.69 -0.83
C ALA A 76 11.06 3.19 -0.97
N PRO A 77 10.04 2.30 -1.03
CA PRO A 77 10.31 0.90 -1.31
C PRO A 77 10.84 0.77 -2.74
N ARG A 78 11.61 -0.26 -2.99
CA ARG A 78 12.11 -0.53 -4.34
C ARG A 78 10.99 -0.91 -5.31
N HIS A 79 9.95 -1.58 -4.80
CA HIS A 79 8.80 -2.03 -5.57
C HIS A 79 7.51 -1.83 -4.77
N ALA A 80 6.55 -1.12 -5.32
CA ALA A 80 5.23 -0.95 -4.72
C ALA A 80 4.15 -1.44 -5.68
N VAL A 81 3.19 -2.18 -5.16
CA VAL A 81 2.07 -2.73 -5.92
C VAL A 81 0.77 -2.18 -5.35
N LEU A 82 -0.01 -1.51 -6.19
CA LEU A 82 -1.29 -0.95 -5.80
C LEU A 82 -2.38 -2.02 -5.87
N VAL A 83 -3.18 -2.11 -4.83
CA VAL A 83 -4.28 -3.06 -4.73
C VAL A 83 -5.57 -2.38 -4.29
N HIS A 84 -6.66 -3.12 -4.25
CA HIS A 84 -7.99 -2.64 -3.85
C HIS A 84 -8.51 -1.50 -4.74
N MET A 85 -8.11 -1.49 -6.00
CA MET A 85 -8.44 -0.43 -6.94
C MET A 85 -9.90 -0.52 -7.39
N GLY A 86 -10.59 0.63 -7.36
CA GLY A 86 -11.95 0.76 -7.89
C GLY A 86 -11.97 0.94 -9.41
N GLY A 87 -13.18 1.05 -9.95
CA GLY A 87 -13.38 1.05 -11.39
C GLY A 87 -12.87 2.28 -12.15
N ASP A 88 -12.54 3.37 -11.45
CA ASP A 88 -11.97 4.57 -12.08
C ASP A 88 -10.45 4.50 -12.27
N LEU A 89 -9.79 3.48 -11.73
CA LEU A 89 -8.35 3.26 -11.89
C LEU A 89 -8.10 2.20 -12.95
N ASP A 90 -7.97 2.66 -14.19
CA ASP A 90 -7.72 1.79 -15.33
C ASP A 90 -6.30 1.25 -15.31
N TYR A 91 -6.15 -0.07 -15.44
CA TYR A 91 -4.85 -0.75 -15.37
C TYR A 91 -3.83 -0.20 -16.37
N ARG A 92 -4.23 -0.07 -17.64
CA ARG A 92 -3.31 0.39 -18.69
C ARG A 92 -2.90 1.84 -18.51
N THR A 93 -3.84 2.68 -18.10
CA THR A 93 -3.57 4.08 -17.78
C THR A 93 -2.57 4.18 -16.64
N LEU A 94 -2.76 3.40 -15.58
CA LEU A 94 -1.83 3.38 -14.46
C LEU A 94 -0.44 2.89 -14.85
N CYS A 95 -0.34 1.88 -15.69
CA CYS A 95 0.96 1.40 -16.17
C CYS A 95 1.79 2.49 -16.85
N ASN A 96 1.12 3.45 -17.52
CA ASN A 96 1.78 4.56 -18.20
C ASN A 96 1.98 5.78 -17.28
N GLU A 97 1.16 5.93 -16.24
CA GLU A 97 1.13 7.12 -15.39
C GLU A 97 2.02 7.00 -14.16
N LEU A 98 2.13 5.80 -13.58
CA LEU A 98 2.81 5.60 -12.31
C LEU A 98 4.32 5.76 -12.43
N PRO A 99 4.99 6.23 -11.36
CA PRO A 99 6.44 6.37 -11.37
C PRO A 99 7.13 5.01 -11.42
N ALA A 100 8.43 5.02 -11.73
CA ALA A 100 9.23 3.81 -11.77
C ALA A 100 9.16 3.06 -10.42
N GLY A 101 9.03 1.73 -10.49
CA GLY A 101 8.94 0.89 -9.29
C GLY A 101 7.54 0.80 -8.69
N VAL A 102 6.55 1.49 -9.25
CA VAL A 102 5.15 1.44 -8.80
C VAL A 102 4.29 0.90 -9.92
N GLU A 103 3.51 -0.15 -9.64
CA GLU A 103 2.63 -0.75 -10.63
C GLU A 103 1.30 -1.18 -10.04
N PRO A 104 0.23 -1.22 -10.86
CA PRO A 104 -1.04 -1.76 -10.40
C PRO A 104 -0.98 -3.29 -10.31
N GLY A 105 -1.53 -3.86 -9.24
CA GLY A 105 -1.67 -5.29 -9.10
C GLY A 105 -2.77 -5.85 -10.00
N TYR A 106 -2.72 -7.15 -10.24
CA TYR A 106 -3.74 -7.88 -10.99
C TYR A 106 -3.89 -9.29 -10.45
N ASP A 107 -5.04 -9.89 -10.70
CA ASP A 107 -5.35 -11.24 -10.21
C ASP A 107 -4.35 -12.24 -10.80
N GLY A 108 -3.75 -13.03 -9.94
CA GLY A 108 -2.75 -14.00 -10.34
C GLY A 108 -1.32 -13.46 -10.40
N MET A 109 -1.11 -12.17 -10.09
CA MET A 109 0.22 -11.59 -10.04
C MET A 109 1.11 -12.33 -9.03
N VAL A 110 2.33 -12.63 -9.43
CA VAL A 110 3.34 -13.26 -8.57
C VAL A 110 4.46 -12.26 -8.32
N ILE A 111 4.80 -12.10 -7.04
CA ILE A 111 5.88 -11.21 -6.61
C ILE A 111 6.92 -12.06 -5.93
N SER A 112 8.15 -12.02 -6.44
CA SER A 112 9.29 -12.69 -5.82
C SER A 112 9.93 -11.75 -4.81
N LEU A 113 10.14 -12.26 -3.61
CA LEU A 113 10.72 -11.51 -2.50
C LEU A 113 12.19 -11.88 -2.27
#